data_9ccbe8b3c5339606878003a60ffc0c46
#
_entry.id   9ccbe8b3c5339606878003a60ffc0c46
#
_cell.length_a   1.000
_cell.length_b   1.000
_cell.length_c   1.000
_cell.angle_alpha   90.00
_cell.angle_beta   90.00
_cell.angle_gamma   90.00
#
_symmetry.space_group_name_H-M   'P 1'
#
loop_
_entity.id
_entity.type
_entity.pdbx_description
1 polymer ?
#
loop_
_entity_poly.entity_id
_entity_poly.type
_entity_poly.pdbx_seq_one_letter_code
_entity_poly.pdbx_strand_id
1 'polypeptide(L)'
;MMKWTTIVLSVLLCSVAVFAAPLSLCDFHSPQTSLTDLRLSVSYRYFDNPAVAGVEVNSGKIGLDYLQLFDSVDYGFTLSGGGSVNLDDFAIDGGLGQGNGTFRYYLTEELPVFGFGGANVSYSFGQSQPAASVSVGVGYGRFSDVTPMAKAMTIQKDLISLGAISGPLSDDALMAVAEEIGRRVEYSTIKELVAAIEPIIEQTAGVTLDARALLTVEDDILATGDEASCGWALQAGLGYELIDASGGAQDVLVTISGDASLAPAPGSQLTLHGAFYGPFDIQSENTLTASGVFDYALKQDVNLILNYQLQRIQPLIGNVSESQSITASVSFNIGQADIAVEAGLTKGSGATGWSQEITISAGMDLL
;
A
#
# COMPACT_ATOMS: atom_id res chain seq x y z
N MET A 1 -12.91 -31.42 -1.99
CA MET A 1 -12.00 -30.28 -1.90
C MET A 1 -12.60 -28.95 -2.38
N MET A 2 -13.91 -28.79 -2.46
CA MET A 2 -14.59 -27.62 -3.07
C MET A 2 -15.43 -26.80 -2.05
N LYS A 3 -15.06 -26.80 -0.77
CA LYS A 3 -15.83 -26.10 0.28
C LYS A 3 -15.15 -24.86 0.87
N TRP A 4 -13.89 -24.61 0.55
CA TRP A 4 -13.16 -23.45 1.10
C TRP A 4 -13.11 -22.24 0.16
N THR A 5 -13.21 -22.46 -1.16
CA THR A 5 -13.29 -21.37 -2.16
C THR A 5 -14.59 -20.57 -2.07
N THR A 6 -15.66 -21.17 -1.57
CA THR A 6 -16.95 -20.49 -1.40
C THR A 6 -16.98 -19.54 -0.19
N ILE A 7 -16.15 -19.77 0.82
CA ILE A 7 -16.11 -18.92 2.02
C ILE A 7 -15.34 -17.64 1.78
N VAL A 8 -14.25 -17.67 1.04
CA VAL A 8 -13.46 -16.47 0.70
C VAL A 8 -14.25 -15.54 -0.23
N LEU A 9 -15.01 -16.09 -1.17
CA LEU A 9 -15.87 -15.29 -2.06
C LEU A 9 -17.09 -14.71 -1.34
N SER A 10 -17.59 -15.36 -0.27
CA SER A 10 -18.74 -14.86 0.49
C SER A 10 -18.38 -13.72 1.45
N VAL A 11 -17.14 -13.62 1.89
CA VAL A 11 -16.68 -12.50 2.74
C VAL A 11 -16.48 -11.23 1.90
N LEU A 12 -16.15 -11.36 0.61
CA LEU A 12 -16.06 -10.21 -0.33
C LEU A 12 -17.42 -9.66 -0.76
N LEU A 13 -18.51 -10.37 -0.53
CA LEU A 13 -19.88 -9.98 -0.92
C LEU A 13 -20.75 -9.51 0.27
N CYS A 14 -20.16 -9.22 1.43
CA CYS A 14 -20.90 -8.60 2.53
C CYS A 14 -21.38 -7.21 2.15
N SER A 15 -22.58 -7.21 1.55
CA SER A 15 -23.61 -6.16 1.54
C SER A 15 -23.11 -4.78 1.94
N VAL A 16 -22.83 -3.97 0.93
CA VAL A 16 -22.95 -2.51 1.05
C VAL A 16 -24.43 -2.22 1.26
N ALA A 17 -24.85 -2.17 2.50
CA ALA A 17 -26.13 -1.57 2.87
C ALA A 17 -25.99 -0.08 2.56
N VAL A 18 -26.66 0.35 1.50
CA VAL A 18 -26.81 1.76 1.15
C VAL A 18 -27.74 2.38 2.20
N PHE A 19 -27.18 2.74 3.35
CA PHE A 19 -27.70 3.85 4.12
C PHE A 19 -27.19 5.12 3.43
N ALA A 20 -27.93 6.21 3.50
CA ALA A 20 -27.39 7.53 3.19
C ALA A 20 -26.20 7.73 4.13
N ALA A 21 -25.03 7.33 3.67
CA ALA A 21 -23.82 7.35 4.46
C ALA A 21 -23.34 8.80 4.54
N PRO A 22 -22.80 9.23 5.67
CA PRO A 22 -22.06 10.48 5.72
C PRO A 22 -21.01 10.46 4.62
N LEU A 23 -20.64 11.64 4.11
CA LEU A 23 -19.63 11.84 3.09
C LEU A 23 -18.42 10.90 3.32
N SER A 24 -18.13 10.05 2.33
CA SER A 24 -17.02 9.12 2.37
C SER A 24 -15.75 9.80 1.85
N LEU A 25 -14.58 9.42 2.37
CA LEU A 25 -13.31 9.84 1.78
C LEU A 25 -13.24 9.52 0.29
N CYS A 26 -13.79 8.39 -0.11
CA CYS A 26 -13.78 7.91 -1.50
C CYS A 26 -14.72 8.68 -2.45
N ASP A 27 -15.54 9.60 -1.94
CA ASP A 27 -16.36 10.50 -2.76
C ASP A 27 -15.52 11.67 -3.32
N PHE A 28 -14.34 11.92 -2.72
CA PHE A 28 -13.40 12.92 -3.21
C PHE A 28 -12.56 12.38 -4.38
N HIS A 29 -12.46 13.17 -5.44
CA HIS A 29 -11.68 12.84 -6.62
C HIS A 29 -10.67 13.93 -6.91
N SER A 30 -9.41 13.66 -6.59
CA SER A 30 -8.32 14.55 -6.97
C SER A 30 -8.09 14.48 -8.49
N PRO A 31 -7.89 15.62 -9.17
CA PRO A 31 -7.56 15.62 -10.59
C PRO A 31 -6.19 15.00 -10.89
N GLN A 32 -5.33 14.95 -9.91
CA GLN A 32 -3.99 14.37 -10.01
C GLN A 32 -3.63 13.71 -8.68
N THR A 33 -3.10 12.50 -8.77
CA THR A 33 -2.55 11.75 -7.63
C THR A 33 -1.05 11.64 -7.78
N SER A 34 -0.29 11.97 -6.76
CA SER A 34 1.16 11.79 -6.72
C SER A 34 1.58 11.34 -5.32
N LEU A 35 2.10 10.13 -5.25
CA LEU A 35 2.62 9.52 -4.02
C LEU A 35 4.04 9.06 -4.26
N THR A 36 4.93 9.32 -3.32
CA THR A 36 6.31 8.79 -3.33
C THR A 36 6.67 8.35 -1.92
N ASP A 37 7.10 7.11 -1.78
CA ASP A 37 7.52 6.51 -0.51
C ASP A 37 8.89 5.84 -0.69
N LEU A 38 9.79 6.07 0.25
CA LEU A 38 11.11 5.43 0.31
C LEU A 38 11.40 5.01 1.76
N ARG A 39 11.37 3.72 2.01
CA ARG A 39 11.49 3.17 3.35
C ARG A 39 12.72 2.28 3.50
N LEU A 40 13.52 2.54 4.54
CA LEU A 40 14.60 1.68 5.01
C LEU A 40 14.11 0.89 6.24
N SER A 41 14.27 -0.41 6.22
CA SER A 41 13.93 -1.30 7.32
C SER A 41 15.14 -2.09 7.80
N VAL A 42 15.28 -2.25 9.09
CA VAL A 42 16.34 -3.06 9.72
C VAL A 42 15.71 -3.93 10.79
N SER A 43 15.92 -5.21 10.71
CA SER A 43 15.52 -6.15 11.76
C SER A 43 16.70 -7.02 12.15
N TYR A 44 16.80 -7.35 13.43
CA TYR A 44 17.84 -8.22 13.93
C TYR A 44 17.29 -9.13 15.03
N ARG A 45 17.63 -10.41 14.97
CA ARG A 45 17.21 -11.43 15.93
C ARG A 45 18.42 -12.14 16.49
N TYR A 46 18.55 -12.12 17.80
CA TYR A 46 19.59 -12.84 18.52
C TYR A 46 18.95 -13.74 19.58
N PHE A 47 19.30 -15.00 19.58
CA PHE A 47 18.88 -15.93 20.61
C PHE A 47 20.01 -16.90 20.93
N ASP A 48 20.41 -16.92 22.21
CA ASP A 48 21.42 -17.80 22.75
C ASP A 48 20.82 -18.63 23.90
N ASN A 49 20.83 -19.95 23.75
CA ASN A 49 20.37 -20.86 24.78
C ASN A 49 21.59 -21.51 25.44
N PRO A 50 21.89 -21.18 26.72
CA PRO A 50 23.08 -21.72 27.39
C PRO A 50 23.05 -23.24 27.60
N ALA A 51 21.94 -23.91 27.33
CA ALA A 51 21.82 -25.36 27.38
C ALA A 51 22.29 -26.06 26.08
N VAL A 52 22.52 -25.30 25.01
CA VAL A 52 22.96 -25.78 23.68
C VAL A 52 24.32 -25.13 23.38
N ALA A 53 25.21 -25.88 22.77
CA ALA A 53 26.52 -25.33 22.40
C ALA A 53 26.38 -24.43 21.14
N GLY A 54 26.69 -23.14 21.30
CA GLY A 54 26.64 -22.13 20.24
C GLY A 54 25.38 -21.27 20.26
N VAL A 55 25.42 -20.15 19.54
CA VAL A 55 24.26 -19.24 19.38
C VAL A 55 23.24 -19.91 18.46
N GLU A 56 21.99 -20.03 18.91
CA GLU A 56 20.94 -20.71 18.13
C GLU A 56 20.41 -19.83 16.99
N VAL A 57 20.34 -18.53 17.19
CA VAL A 57 19.88 -17.55 16.20
C VAL A 57 20.69 -16.28 16.30
N ASN A 58 21.31 -15.88 15.22
CA ASN A 58 22.07 -14.63 15.09
C ASN A 58 21.87 -14.09 13.67
N SER A 59 20.67 -13.64 13.38
CA SER A 59 20.26 -13.29 12.03
C SER A 59 19.66 -11.89 11.94
N GLY A 60 19.88 -11.22 10.83
CA GLY A 60 19.35 -9.89 10.57
C GLY A 60 18.87 -9.74 9.13
N LYS A 61 18.09 -8.69 8.91
CA LYS A 61 17.65 -8.29 7.57
C LYS A 61 17.70 -6.77 7.47
N ILE A 62 18.26 -6.28 6.36
CA ILE A 62 18.21 -4.88 5.97
C ILE A 62 17.40 -4.82 4.70
N GLY A 63 16.39 -3.98 4.65
CA GLY A 63 15.51 -3.80 3.50
C GLY A 63 15.43 -2.33 3.09
N LEU A 64 15.29 -2.10 1.80
CA LEU A 64 14.98 -0.81 1.21
C LEU A 64 13.81 -1.00 0.26
N ASP A 65 12.75 -0.23 0.43
CA ASP A 65 11.56 -0.26 -0.41
C ASP A 65 11.29 1.13 -0.97
N TYR A 66 10.91 1.18 -2.25
CA TYR A 66 10.57 2.39 -2.98
C TYR A 66 9.25 2.18 -3.70
N LEU A 67 8.37 3.17 -3.58
CA LEU A 67 7.12 3.26 -4.33
C LEU A 67 6.96 4.68 -4.86
N GLN A 68 6.66 4.80 -6.16
CA GLN A 68 6.18 6.03 -6.76
C GLN A 68 4.93 5.73 -7.57
N LEU A 69 3.85 6.41 -7.26
CA LEU A 69 2.59 6.35 -7.97
C LEU A 69 2.24 7.75 -8.47
N PHE A 70 1.93 7.85 -9.74
CA PHE A 70 1.36 9.04 -10.35
C PHE A 70 0.14 8.64 -11.16
N ASP A 71 -0.93 9.39 -11.05
CA ASP A 71 -2.14 9.21 -11.86
C ASP A 71 -2.77 10.56 -12.18
N SER A 72 -3.14 10.76 -13.44
CA SER A 72 -3.79 11.96 -13.95
C SER A 72 -4.95 11.57 -14.87
N VAL A 73 -5.61 12.54 -15.46
CA VAL A 73 -6.75 12.30 -16.38
C VAL A 73 -6.31 11.48 -17.59
N ASP A 74 -5.12 11.73 -18.15
CA ASP A 74 -4.65 11.15 -19.40
C ASP A 74 -3.77 9.91 -19.21
N TYR A 75 -2.89 9.93 -18.20
CA TYR A 75 -1.94 8.85 -17.99
C TYR A 75 -1.58 8.68 -16.52
N GLY A 76 -1.11 7.50 -16.20
CA GLY A 76 -0.56 7.19 -14.90
C GLY A 76 0.65 6.28 -15.01
N PHE A 77 1.47 6.25 -13.98
CA PHE A 77 2.53 5.26 -13.85
C PHE A 77 2.70 4.84 -12.39
N THR A 78 3.19 3.63 -12.23
CA THR A 78 3.62 3.10 -10.94
C THR A 78 5.03 2.58 -11.12
N LEU A 79 5.95 3.03 -10.26
CA LEU A 79 7.28 2.46 -10.11
C LEU A 79 7.38 1.91 -8.70
N SER A 80 7.76 0.67 -8.58
CA SER A 80 8.06 0.08 -7.29
C SER A 80 9.37 -0.70 -7.37
N GLY A 81 10.12 -0.66 -6.30
CA GLY A 81 11.36 -1.40 -6.20
C GLY A 81 11.63 -1.73 -4.75
N GLY A 82 12.24 -2.88 -4.53
CA GLY A 82 12.63 -3.28 -3.19
C GLY A 82 13.85 -4.17 -3.25
N GLY A 83 14.64 -4.10 -2.20
CA GLY A 83 15.78 -4.99 -2.03
C GLY A 83 15.97 -5.32 -0.57
N SER A 84 16.41 -6.53 -0.29
CA SER A 84 16.80 -6.89 1.07
C SER A 84 18.03 -7.76 1.09
N VAL A 85 18.83 -7.59 2.13
CA VAL A 85 20.00 -8.37 2.43
C VAL A 85 19.77 -9.09 3.74
N ASN A 86 19.91 -10.41 3.75
CA ASN A 86 19.86 -11.23 4.94
C ASN A 86 21.27 -11.39 5.50
N LEU A 87 21.37 -11.30 6.80
CA LEU A 87 22.60 -11.47 7.56
C LEU A 87 22.47 -12.72 8.42
N ASP A 88 23.50 -13.56 8.41
CA ASP A 88 23.70 -14.64 9.38
C ASP A 88 25.07 -14.44 10.02
N ASP A 89 25.12 -14.38 11.34
CA ASP A 89 26.33 -14.10 12.11
C ASP A 89 27.09 -12.83 11.63
N PHE A 90 26.30 -11.76 11.28
CA PHE A 90 26.78 -10.51 10.66
C PHE A 90 27.42 -10.65 9.27
N ALA A 91 27.38 -11.82 8.66
CA ALA A 91 27.79 -12.03 7.29
C ALA A 91 26.56 -12.04 6.35
N ILE A 92 26.76 -11.58 5.11
CA ILE A 92 25.70 -11.65 4.10
C ILE A 92 25.49 -13.12 3.73
N ASP A 93 24.30 -13.65 4.02
CA ASP A 93 23.89 -15.02 3.71
C ASP A 93 22.94 -15.09 2.52
N GLY A 94 22.26 -13.99 2.21
CA GLY A 94 21.31 -13.96 1.12
C GLY A 94 20.80 -12.56 0.83
N GLY A 95 19.95 -12.48 -0.17
CA GLY A 95 19.31 -11.23 -0.53
C GLY A 95 18.42 -11.38 -1.74
N LEU A 96 17.56 -10.41 -1.92
CA LEU A 96 16.71 -10.28 -3.09
C LEU A 96 16.63 -8.81 -3.50
N GLY A 97 16.40 -8.60 -4.80
CA GLY A 97 16.09 -7.29 -5.36
C GLY A 97 15.01 -7.44 -6.41
N GLN A 98 14.09 -6.52 -6.44
CA GLN A 98 13.01 -6.49 -7.43
C GLN A 98 12.69 -5.05 -7.83
N GLY A 99 12.23 -4.88 -9.05
CA GLY A 99 11.76 -3.61 -9.57
C GLY A 99 10.64 -3.83 -10.56
N ASN A 100 9.60 -3.04 -10.45
CA ASN A 100 8.43 -3.05 -11.32
C ASN A 100 8.18 -1.65 -11.83
N GLY A 101 7.83 -1.53 -13.11
CA GLY A 101 7.34 -0.30 -13.70
C GLY A 101 6.11 -0.59 -14.53
N THR A 102 5.04 0.16 -14.33
CA THR A 102 3.83 0.08 -15.16
C THR A 102 3.42 1.49 -15.57
N PHE A 103 3.25 1.68 -16.86
CA PHE A 103 2.72 2.90 -17.45
C PHE A 103 1.32 2.61 -17.99
N ARG A 104 0.36 3.49 -17.68
CA ARG A 104 -1.03 3.42 -18.11
C ARG A 104 -1.37 4.66 -18.93
N TYR A 105 -2.10 4.45 -20.02
CA TYR A 105 -2.64 5.51 -20.85
C TYR A 105 -4.16 5.36 -20.93
N TYR A 106 -4.89 6.35 -20.40
CA TYR A 106 -6.35 6.34 -20.40
C TYR A 106 -6.89 6.69 -21.78
N LEU A 107 -7.83 5.89 -22.26
CA LEU A 107 -8.36 6.02 -23.64
C LEU A 107 -9.43 7.12 -23.74
N THR A 108 -10.13 7.38 -22.64
CA THR A 108 -11.18 8.40 -22.56
C THR A 108 -11.18 9.02 -21.15
N GLU A 109 -11.58 10.28 -21.06
CA GLU A 109 -11.74 10.99 -19.78
C GLU A 109 -12.91 10.43 -18.95
N GLU A 110 -14.01 10.03 -19.63
CA GLU A 110 -15.25 9.60 -19.01
C GLU A 110 -15.20 8.17 -18.45
N LEU A 111 -14.43 7.29 -19.10
CA LEU A 111 -14.33 5.88 -18.70
C LEU A 111 -12.88 5.57 -18.33
N PRO A 112 -12.62 5.01 -17.15
CA PRO A 112 -11.27 4.67 -16.70
C PRO A 112 -10.75 3.39 -17.39
N VAL A 113 -10.90 3.30 -18.71
CA VAL A 113 -10.30 2.26 -19.55
C VAL A 113 -8.92 2.70 -19.96
N PHE A 114 -7.93 1.86 -19.78
CA PHE A 114 -6.55 2.16 -20.13
C PHE A 114 -5.87 1.04 -20.89
N GLY A 115 -4.91 1.41 -21.73
CA GLY A 115 -3.87 0.52 -22.20
C GLY A 115 -2.68 0.61 -21.25
N PHE A 116 -1.97 -0.48 -21.02
CA PHE A 116 -0.76 -0.44 -20.18
C PHE A 116 0.42 -1.14 -20.83
N GLY A 117 1.62 -0.69 -20.44
CA GLY A 117 2.88 -1.37 -20.66
C GLY A 117 3.64 -1.47 -19.34
N GLY A 118 4.23 -2.63 -19.09
CA GLY A 118 4.96 -2.88 -17.85
C GLY A 118 6.30 -3.56 -18.08
N ALA A 119 7.19 -3.41 -17.11
CA ALA A 119 8.45 -4.13 -17.03
C ALA A 119 8.69 -4.59 -15.58
N ASN A 120 9.24 -5.78 -15.44
CA ASN A 120 9.61 -6.36 -14.16
C ASN A 120 11.04 -6.88 -14.23
N VAL A 121 11.80 -6.66 -13.16
CA VAL A 121 13.13 -7.24 -12.98
C VAL A 121 13.22 -7.79 -11.56
N SER A 122 13.74 -8.99 -11.40
CA SER A 122 14.00 -9.56 -10.07
C SER A 122 15.31 -10.35 -10.06
N TYR A 123 15.94 -10.37 -8.90
CA TYR A 123 17.15 -11.16 -8.63
C TYR A 123 17.11 -11.68 -7.21
N SER A 124 17.42 -12.95 -7.02
CA SER A 124 17.62 -13.54 -5.70
C SER A 124 19.04 -14.09 -5.60
N PHE A 125 19.63 -13.95 -4.41
CA PHE A 125 20.97 -14.45 -4.15
C PHE A 125 21.03 -15.96 -4.41
N GLY A 126 22.05 -16.38 -5.16
CA GLY A 126 22.18 -17.78 -5.60
C GLY A 126 21.56 -18.10 -6.96
N GLN A 127 20.81 -17.20 -7.56
CA GLN A 127 20.41 -17.34 -8.97
C GLN A 127 21.57 -17.05 -9.91
N SER A 128 21.62 -17.74 -11.03
CA SER A 128 22.68 -17.57 -12.04
C SER A 128 22.58 -16.23 -12.77
N GLN A 129 21.38 -15.69 -12.90
CA GLN A 129 21.10 -14.43 -13.60
C GLN A 129 19.77 -13.81 -13.07
N PRO A 130 19.56 -12.50 -13.25
CA PRO A 130 18.27 -11.88 -12.93
C PRO A 130 17.16 -12.42 -13.84
N ALA A 131 15.93 -12.38 -13.38
CA ALA A 131 14.75 -12.50 -14.22
C ALA A 131 14.33 -11.13 -14.74
N ALA A 132 13.89 -11.06 -15.99
CA ALA A 132 13.34 -9.84 -16.57
C ALA A 132 12.16 -10.17 -17.48
N SER A 133 11.08 -9.42 -17.38
CA SER A 133 9.90 -9.57 -18.21
C SER A 133 9.33 -8.21 -18.59
N VAL A 134 8.61 -8.18 -19.69
CA VAL A 134 7.82 -7.03 -20.14
C VAL A 134 6.38 -7.49 -20.36
N SER A 135 5.43 -6.57 -20.21
CA SER A 135 4.01 -6.85 -20.41
C SER A 135 3.31 -5.71 -21.12
N VAL A 136 2.25 -6.04 -21.85
CA VAL A 136 1.33 -5.08 -22.46
C VAL A 136 -0.09 -5.60 -22.32
N GLY A 137 -1.05 -4.71 -22.19
CA GLY A 137 -2.43 -5.13 -22.03
C GLY A 137 -3.41 -3.98 -21.93
N VAL A 138 -4.59 -4.31 -21.44
CA VAL A 138 -5.68 -3.38 -21.20
C VAL A 138 -6.20 -3.53 -19.79
N GLY A 139 -6.77 -2.46 -19.27
CA GLY A 139 -7.34 -2.47 -17.94
C GLY A 139 -8.48 -1.49 -17.79
N TYR A 140 -9.12 -1.58 -16.63
CA TYR A 140 -10.23 -0.72 -16.24
C TYR A 140 -10.07 -0.36 -14.75
N GLY A 141 -10.29 0.89 -14.42
CA GLY A 141 -10.25 1.41 -13.07
C GLY A 141 -9.27 2.56 -12.91
N ARG A 142 -9.37 3.25 -11.79
CA ARG A 142 -8.51 4.39 -11.43
C ARG A 142 -8.40 4.50 -9.92
N PHE A 143 -7.29 5.06 -9.47
CA PHE A 143 -7.08 5.45 -8.09
C PHE A 143 -7.16 6.97 -7.95
N SER A 144 -7.70 7.42 -6.82
CA SER A 144 -7.75 8.82 -6.44
C SER A 144 -7.04 9.01 -5.11
N ASP A 145 -6.20 10.03 -5.03
CA ASP A 145 -5.68 10.52 -3.76
C ASP A 145 -6.81 11.21 -2.99
N VAL A 146 -7.14 10.69 -1.84
CA VAL A 146 -8.16 11.23 -0.95
C VAL A 146 -7.57 11.82 0.33
N THR A 147 -6.23 11.93 0.39
CA THR A 147 -5.51 12.60 1.49
C THR A 147 -6.03 13.99 1.78
N PRO A 148 -6.35 14.85 0.77
CA PRO A 148 -6.92 16.16 1.05
C PRO A 148 -8.23 16.09 1.82
N MET A 149 -9.08 15.11 1.50
CA MET A 149 -10.36 14.92 2.19
C MET A 149 -10.15 14.36 3.60
N ALA A 150 -9.21 13.44 3.78
CA ALA A 150 -8.84 12.94 5.11
C ALA A 150 -8.36 14.09 6.01
N LYS A 151 -7.52 14.97 5.49
CA LYS A 151 -7.05 16.16 6.21
C LYS A 151 -8.19 17.14 6.52
N ALA A 152 -9.10 17.40 5.58
CA ALA A 152 -10.26 18.24 5.81
C ALA A 152 -11.17 17.71 6.95
N MET A 153 -11.37 16.38 7.00
CA MET A 153 -12.12 15.75 8.09
C MET A 153 -11.37 15.79 9.43
N THR A 154 -10.04 15.67 9.42
CA THR A 154 -9.21 15.81 10.62
C THR A 154 -9.26 17.24 11.16
N ILE A 155 -9.07 18.24 10.29
CA ILE A 155 -9.25 19.67 10.64
C ILE A 155 -10.60 19.92 11.30
N GLN A 156 -11.68 19.45 10.69
CA GLN A 156 -13.02 19.58 11.28
C GLN A 156 -13.08 19.00 12.69
N LYS A 157 -12.61 17.75 12.86
CA LYS A 157 -12.62 17.04 14.15
C LYS A 157 -11.82 17.81 15.19
N ASP A 158 -10.67 18.33 14.84
CA ASP A 158 -9.78 19.01 15.79
C ASP A 158 -10.27 20.42 16.12
N LEU A 159 -10.88 21.15 15.18
CA LEU A 159 -11.58 22.41 15.44
C LEU A 159 -12.80 22.23 16.35
N ILE A 160 -13.55 21.14 16.23
CA ILE A 160 -14.64 20.80 17.16
C ILE A 160 -14.08 20.48 18.54
N SER A 161 -13.03 19.68 18.63
CA SER A 161 -12.36 19.33 19.88
C SER A 161 -11.78 20.55 20.60
N LEU A 162 -11.29 21.52 19.83
CA LEU A 162 -10.79 22.80 20.33
C LEU A 162 -11.92 23.74 20.80
N GLY A 163 -13.16 23.46 20.36
CA GLY A 163 -14.33 24.35 20.59
C GLY A 163 -14.33 25.59 19.68
N ALA A 164 -13.52 25.61 18.62
CA ALA A 164 -13.46 26.69 17.64
C ALA A 164 -14.71 26.70 16.74
N ILE A 165 -15.28 25.53 16.46
CA ILE A 165 -16.55 25.35 15.77
C ILE A 165 -17.49 24.51 16.65
N SER A 166 -18.80 24.75 16.56
CA SER A 166 -19.80 24.11 17.44
C SER A 166 -20.34 22.77 16.93
N GLY A 167 -20.05 22.42 15.69
CA GLY A 167 -20.56 21.21 15.04
C GLY A 167 -19.87 20.93 13.70
N PRO A 168 -20.26 19.85 13.02
CA PRO A 168 -19.65 19.50 11.75
C PRO A 168 -19.96 20.52 10.66
N LEU A 169 -18.99 20.70 9.76
CA LEU A 169 -19.17 21.46 8.51
C LEU A 169 -20.13 20.71 7.58
N SER A 170 -20.73 21.42 6.64
CA SER A 170 -21.50 20.76 5.58
C SER A 170 -20.59 19.95 4.65
N ASP A 171 -21.16 18.94 3.98
CA ASP A 171 -20.42 18.12 3.02
C ASP A 171 -19.80 18.97 1.91
N ASP A 172 -20.50 19.99 1.41
CA ASP A 172 -19.99 20.93 0.42
C ASP A 172 -18.78 21.74 0.93
N ALA A 173 -18.81 22.14 2.21
CA ALA A 173 -17.70 22.88 2.81
C ALA A 173 -16.47 21.96 3.02
N LEU A 174 -16.67 20.71 3.44
CA LEU A 174 -15.59 19.73 3.54
C LEU A 174 -14.95 19.46 2.17
N MET A 175 -15.77 19.30 1.13
CA MET A 175 -15.28 19.15 -0.24
C MET A 175 -14.47 20.37 -0.68
N ALA A 176 -14.97 21.60 -0.42
CA ALA A 176 -14.25 22.82 -0.78
C ALA A 176 -12.90 22.96 -0.04
N VAL A 177 -12.87 22.61 1.27
CA VAL A 177 -11.60 22.57 2.03
C VAL A 177 -10.65 21.53 1.45
N ALA A 178 -11.13 20.34 1.11
CA ALA A 178 -10.34 19.28 0.50
C ALA A 178 -9.79 19.70 -0.88
N GLU A 179 -10.60 20.38 -1.69
CA GLU A 179 -10.16 20.90 -2.99
C GLU A 179 -9.03 21.92 -2.84
N GLU A 180 -9.11 22.82 -1.86
CA GLU A 180 -8.02 23.79 -1.60
C GLU A 180 -6.74 23.05 -1.13
N ILE A 181 -6.86 22.07 -0.24
CA ILE A 181 -5.71 21.27 0.20
C ILE A 181 -5.11 20.51 -0.99
N GLY A 182 -5.94 19.93 -1.87
CA GLY A 182 -5.50 19.24 -3.09
C GLY A 182 -4.74 20.15 -4.07
N ARG A 183 -5.00 21.44 -4.05
CA ARG A 183 -4.31 22.47 -4.84
C ARG A 183 -3.10 23.08 -4.14
N ARG A 184 -2.59 22.46 -3.07
CA ARG A 184 -1.46 23.00 -2.28
C ARG A 184 -0.27 23.46 -3.12
N VAL A 185 0.03 22.80 -4.23
CA VAL A 185 1.16 23.14 -5.11
C VAL A 185 0.99 24.49 -5.83
N GLU A 186 -0.22 25.04 -5.88
CA GLU A 186 -0.51 26.35 -6.47
C GLU A 186 -0.21 27.50 -5.52
N TYR A 187 -0.04 27.24 -4.23
CA TYR A 187 0.23 28.21 -3.19
C TYR A 187 1.73 28.33 -2.93
N SER A 188 2.22 29.57 -2.83
CA SER A 188 3.65 29.85 -2.57
C SER A 188 4.04 29.49 -1.12
N THR A 189 3.10 29.60 -0.20
CA THR A 189 3.30 29.30 1.22
C THR A 189 2.10 28.59 1.83
N ILE A 190 2.32 27.82 2.90
CA ILE A 190 1.26 27.20 3.66
C ILE A 190 0.26 28.21 4.24
N LYS A 191 0.73 29.41 4.59
CA LYS A 191 -0.11 30.49 5.12
C LYS A 191 -1.10 31.03 4.10
N GLU A 192 -0.74 31.06 2.82
CA GLU A 192 -1.67 31.42 1.74
C GLU A 192 -2.77 30.36 1.59
N LEU A 193 -2.42 29.07 1.71
CA LEU A 193 -3.40 27.98 1.69
C LEU A 193 -4.33 28.08 2.91
N VAL A 194 -3.81 28.28 4.12
CA VAL A 194 -4.61 28.46 5.33
C VAL A 194 -5.56 29.65 5.18
N ALA A 195 -5.08 30.78 4.63
CA ALA A 195 -5.91 31.96 4.37
C ALA A 195 -7.01 31.74 3.30
N ALA A 196 -6.83 30.76 2.40
CA ALA A 196 -7.86 30.35 1.44
C ALA A 196 -8.92 29.44 2.10
N ILE A 197 -8.52 28.59 3.05
CA ILE A 197 -9.40 27.67 3.78
C ILE A 197 -10.21 28.37 4.87
N GLU A 198 -9.62 29.33 5.57
CA GLU A 198 -10.23 30.09 6.67
C GLU A 198 -11.66 30.59 6.35
N PRO A 199 -11.92 31.35 5.25
CA PRO A 199 -13.26 31.86 4.95
C PRO A 199 -14.28 30.76 4.65
N ILE A 200 -13.89 29.61 4.13
CA ILE A 200 -14.78 28.47 3.87
C ILE A 200 -15.32 27.95 5.20
N ILE A 201 -14.43 27.75 6.18
CA ILE A 201 -14.79 27.27 7.52
C ILE A 201 -15.63 28.32 8.26
N GLU A 202 -15.17 29.59 8.29
CA GLU A 202 -15.86 30.68 9.01
C GLU A 202 -17.29 30.92 8.49
N GLN A 203 -17.47 30.96 7.18
CA GLN A 203 -18.80 31.16 6.57
C GLN A 203 -19.74 30.00 6.86
N THR A 204 -19.24 28.78 6.85
CA THR A 204 -20.09 27.58 7.08
C THR A 204 -20.42 27.42 8.57
N ALA A 205 -19.44 27.61 9.44
CA ALA A 205 -19.62 27.46 10.89
C ALA A 205 -20.25 28.71 11.53
N GLY A 206 -20.28 29.85 10.86
CA GLY A 206 -20.80 31.12 11.39
C GLY A 206 -19.96 31.69 12.53
N VAL A 207 -18.65 31.45 12.51
CA VAL A 207 -17.70 31.86 13.55
C VAL A 207 -16.50 32.57 12.92
N THR A 208 -15.68 33.21 13.74
CA THR A 208 -14.36 33.71 13.36
C THR A 208 -13.32 32.84 14.05
N LEU A 209 -12.39 32.29 13.30
CA LEU A 209 -11.31 31.47 13.80
C LEU A 209 -10.25 32.32 14.53
N ASP A 210 -9.86 31.90 15.70
CA ASP A 210 -8.77 32.55 16.43
C ASP A 210 -7.39 32.00 15.95
N ALA A 211 -6.33 32.64 16.43
CA ALA A 211 -4.95 32.26 16.04
C ALA A 211 -4.62 30.80 16.40
N ARG A 212 -5.22 30.25 17.46
CA ARG A 212 -4.99 28.87 17.86
C ARG A 212 -5.68 27.89 16.90
N ALA A 213 -6.89 28.20 16.47
CA ALA A 213 -7.60 27.43 15.45
C ALA A 213 -6.86 27.43 14.12
N LEU A 214 -6.33 28.58 13.68
CA LEU A 214 -5.54 28.68 12.44
C LEU A 214 -4.24 27.89 12.51
N LEU A 215 -3.54 27.89 13.66
CA LEU A 215 -2.36 27.04 13.86
C LEU A 215 -2.72 25.55 13.82
N THR A 216 -3.86 25.14 14.39
CA THR A 216 -4.31 23.75 14.28
C THR A 216 -4.57 23.37 12.82
N VAL A 217 -5.22 24.24 12.03
CA VAL A 217 -5.38 24.01 10.57
C VAL A 217 -4.04 23.87 9.86
N GLU A 218 -3.05 24.73 10.18
CA GLU A 218 -1.71 24.66 9.60
C GLU A 218 -1.01 23.33 9.96
N ASP A 219 -1.07 22.93 11.23
CA ASP A 219 -0.45 21.70 11.74
C ASP A 219 -1.07 20.46 11.07
N ASP A 220 -2.40 20.40 10.95
CA ASP A 220 -3.12 19.28 10.32
C ASP A 220 -2.81 19.18 8.81
N ILE A 221 -2.66 20.31 8.11
CA ILE A 221 -2.25 20.31 6.69
C ILE A 221 -0.82 19.81 6.54
N LEU A 222 0.07 20.15 7.48
CA LEU A 222 1.49 19.76 7.46
C LEU A 222 1.72 18.33 8.01
N ALA A 223 0.76 17.76 8.72
CA ALA A 223 0.87 16.41 9.25
C ALA A 223 1.24 15.40 8.15
N THR A 224 2.14 14.50 8.46
CA THR A 224 2.59 13.40 7.59
C THR A 224 2.04 12.08 8.07
N GLY A 225 1.93 11.08 7.18
CA GLY A 225 1.46 9.74 7.54
C GLY A 225 -0.04 9.51 7.43
N ASP A 226 -0.82 10.51 7.00
CA ASP A 226 -2.27 10.40 6.76
C ASP A 226 -2.61 10.18 5.28
N GLU A 227 -1.66 9.67 4.50
CA GLU A 227 -1.86 9.43 3.08
C GLU A 227 -2.95 8.38 2.86
N ALA A 228 -3.94 8.74 2.08
CA ALA A 228 -5.09 7.92 1.82
C ALA A 228 -5.44 7.87 0.33
N SER A 229 -5.77 6.71 -0.16
CA SER A 229 -6.20 6.51 -1.54
C SER A 229 -7.45 5.66 -1.62
N CYS A 230 -8.28 5.94 -2.62
CA CYS A 230 -9.45 5.15 -2.94
C CYS A 230 -9.47 4.78 -4.41
N GLY A 231 -10.02 3.62 -4.72
CA GLY A 231 -10.20 3.17 -6.08
C GLY A 231 -9.87 1.71 -6.27
N TRP A 232 -9.96 1.28 -7.51
CA TRP A 232 -9.58 -0.06 -7.91
C TRP A 232 -9.19 -0.09 -9.39
N ALA A 233 -8.37 -1.05 -9.75
CA ALA A 233 -8.01 -1.31 -11.13
C ALA A 233 -7.96 -2.82 -11.38
N LEU A 234 -8.46 -3.26 -12.52
CA LEU A 234 -8.33 -4.62 -13.02
C LEU A 234 -7.64 -4.56 -14.36
N GLN A 235 -6.65 -5.40 -14.58
CA GLN A 235 -5.88 -5.42 -15.82
C GLN A 235 -5.62 -6.84 -16.28
N ALA A 236 -5.60 -7.02 -17.61
CA ALA A 236 -5.24 -8.27 -18.26
C ALA A 236 -4.35 -8.00 -19.45
N GLY A 237 -3.33 -8.83 -19.63
CA GLY A 237 -2.33 -8.62 -20.67
C GLY A 237 -1.54 -9.86 -21.01
N LEU A 238 -0.61 -9.64 -21.94
CA LEU A 238 0.40 -10.60 -22.32
C LEU A 238 1.77 -10.09 -21.87
N GLY A 239 2.53 -10.98 -21.29
CA GLY A 239 3.92 -10.75 -20.93
C GLY A 239 4.86 -11.56 -21.79
N TYR A 240 6.14 -11.18 -21.78
CA TYR A 240 7.21 -11.95 -22.39
C TYR A 240 8.42 -11.94 -21.47
N GLU A 241 8.95 -13.11 -21.19
CA GLU A 241 10.18 -13.26 -20.45
C GLU A 241 11.37 -12.89 -21.33
N LEU A 242 12.07 -11.82 -20.99
CA LEU A 242 13.31 -11.43 -21.67
C LEU A 242 14.50 -12.24 -21.17
N ILE A 243 14.49 -12.53 -19.86
CA ILE A 243 15.52 -13.31 -19.18
C ILE A 243 14.83 -14.21 -18.15
N ASP A 244 15.00 -15.51 -18.28
CA ASP A 244 14.59 -16.49 -17.28
C ASP A 244 15.69 -16.68 -16.24
N ALA A 245 15.38 -16.52 -14.96
CA ALA A 245 16.32 -16.65 -13.84
C ALA A 245 17.06 -18.01 -13.79
N SER A 246 16.40 -19.06 -14.28
CA SER A 246 16.94 -20.43 -14.30
C SER A 246 17.73 -20.75 -15.56
N GLY A 247 17.75 -19.82 -16.54
CA GLY A 247 18.38 -20.04 -17.85
C GLY A 247 17.55 -20.93 -18.79
N GLY A 248 16.25 -21.05 -18.52
CA GLY A 248 15.31 -21.80 -19.35
C GLY A 248 14.93 -21.09 -20.66
N ALA A 249 13.93 -21.62 -21.34
CA ALA A 249 13.34 -21.01 -22.50
C ALA A 249 12.52 -19.80 -22.11
N GLN A 250 12.52 -18.78 -22.96
CA GLN A 250 11.69 -17.57 -22.77
C GLN A 250 10.26 -17.87 -23.18
N ASP A 251 9.31 -17.57 -22.30
CA ASP A 251 7.89 -17.85 -22.51
C ASP A 251 7.04 -16.59 -22.67
N VAL A 252 5.94 -16.76 -23.39
CA VAL A 252 4.86 -15.76 -23.42
C VAL A 252 3.91 -16.05 -22.26
N LEU A 253 3.69 -15.05 -21.42
CA LEU A 253 2.88 -15.14 -20.23
C LEU A 253 1.51 -14.48 -20.45
N VAL A 254 0.49 -15.08 -19.87
CA VAL A 254 -0.81 -14.42 -19.64
C VAL A 254 -0.77 -13.82 -18.24
N THR A 255 -1.14 -12.55 -18.11
CA THR A 255 -1.20 -11.86 -16.83
C THR A 255 -2.58 -11.31 -16.56
N ILE A 256 -3.08 -11.50 -15.36
CA ILE A 256 -4.30 -10.87 -14.87
C ILE A 256 -3.99 -10.35 -13.47
N SER A 257 -4.21 -9.08 -13.22
CA SER A 257 -4.06 -8.54 -11.88
C SER A 257 -5.15 -7.55 -11.52
N GLY A 258 -5.37 -7.40 -10.24
CA GLY A 258 -6.32 -6.46 -9.67
C GLY A 258 -5.77 -5.83 -8.41
N ASP A 259 -6.00 -4.54 -8.30
CA ASP A 259 -5.63 -3.71 -7.15
C ASP A 259 -6.87 -3.01 -6.63
N ALA A 260 -7.00 -2.86 -5.32
CA ALA A 260 -8.04 -2.04 -4.71
C ALA A 260 -7.48 -1.31 -3.49
N SER A 261 -7.94 -0.11 -3.29
CA SER A 261 -7.56 0.76 -2.19
C SER A 261 -8.80 1.44 -1.63
N LEU A 262 -8.97 1.39 -0.33
CA LEU A 262 -10.12 1.94 0.39
C LEU A 262 -9.63 2.65 1.65
N ALA A 263 -10.12 3.86 1.86
CA ALA A 263 -9.90 4.63 3.09
C ALA A 263 -11.24 4.76 3.84
N PRO A 264 -11.58 3.82 4.74
CA PRO A 264 -12.87 3.84 5.44
C PRO A 264 -13.06 5.05 6.36
N ALA A 265 -11.99 5.60 6.89
CA ALA A 265 -11.98 6.77 7.76
C ALA A 265 -10.59 7.45 7.70
N PRO A 266 -10.46 8.74 8.12
CA PRO A 266 -9.15 9.36 8.29
C PRO A 266 -8.23 8.50 9.16
N GLY A 267 -6.97 8.34 8.73
CA GLY A 267 -6.00 7.48 9.40
C GLY A 267 -6.26 5.98 9.25
N SER A 268 -7.09 5.55 8.28
CA SER A 268 -7.27 4.14 7.99
C SER A 268 -7.18 3.87 6.48
N GLN A 269 -6.41 2.84 6.10
CA GLN A 269 -6.17 2.46 4.72
C GLN A 269 -6.22 0.93 4.57
N LEU A 270 -7.00 0.45 3.61
CA LEU A 270 -7.01 -0.95 3.19
C LEU A 270 -6.53 -1.03 1.75
N THR A 271 -5.44 -1.74 1.50
CA THR A 271 -4.93 -2.00 0.17
C THR A 271 -4.98 -3.49 -0.12
N LEU A 272 -5.52 -3.87 -1.26
CA LEU A 272 -5.60 -5.25 -1.72
C LEU A 272 -4.92 -5.38 -3.07
N HIS A 273 -4.17 -6.45 -3.26
CA HIS A 273 -3.55 -6.80 -4.53
C HIS A 273 -3.77 -8.27 -4.81
N GLY A 274 -4.05 -8.61 -6.08
CA GLY A 274 -4.11 -9.98 -6.55
C GLY A 274 -3.54 -10.08 -7.95
N ALA A 275 -2.69 -11.09 -8.21
CA ALA A 275 -2.14 -11.33 -9.53
C ALA A 275 -2.13 -12.83 -9.83
N PHE A 276 -2.45 -13.14 -11.06
CA PHE A 276 -2.35 -14.46 -11.65
C PHE A 276 -1.56 -14.36 -12.95
N TYR A 277 -0.53 -15.17 -13.09
CA TYR A 277 0.29 -15.21 -14.29
C TYR A 277 0.81 -16.62 -14.56
N GLY A 278 1.06 -16.91 -15.82
CA GLY A 278 1.61 -18.18 -16.29
C GLY A 278 1.70 -18.23 -17.81
N PRO A 279 2.33 -19.25 -18.41
CA PRO A 279 2.34 -19.45 -19.85
C PRO A 279 0.91 -19.69 -20.38
N PHE A 280 0.74 -19.78 -21.70
CA PHE A 280 -0.59 -20.02 -22.30
C PHE A 280 -1.27 -21.30 -21.78
N ASP A 281 -0.51 -22.32 -21.40
CA ASP A 281 -1.03 -23.49 -20.70
C ASP A 281 -1.09 -23.25 -19.19
N ILE A 282 -1.94 -22.31 -18.80
CA ILE A 282 -2.14 -21.87 -17.41
C ILE A 282 -2.65 -22.97 -16.48
N GLN A 283 -3.11 -24.10 -17.00
CA GLN A 283 -3.52 -25.25 -16.19
C GLN A 283 -2.32 -26.07 -15.73
N SER A 284 -1.29 -26.13 -16.55
CA SER A 284 -0.08 -26.88 -16.27
C SER A 284 0.91 -26.10 -15.41
N GLU A 285 1.01 -24.81 -15.65
CA GLU A 285 1.93 -23.93 -14.92
C GLU A 285 1.28 -22.57 -14.63
N ASN A 286 1.33 -22.12 -13.38
CA ASN A 286 0.82 -20.80 -13.02
C ASN A 286 1.32 -20.37 -11.64
N THR A 287 1.28 -19.07 -11.43
CA THR A 287 1.51 -18.43 -10.14
C THR A 287 0.31 -17.55 -9.79
N LEU A 288 -0.20 -17.72 -8.59
CA LEU A 288 -1.22 -16.86 -7.98
C LEU A 288 -0.61 -16.18 -6.77
N THR A 289 -0.72 -14.87 -6.72
CA THR A 289 -0.38 -14.07 -5.56
C THR A 289 -1.59 -13.27 -5.09
N ALA A 290 -1.73 -13.10 -3.80
CA ALA A 290 -2.69 -12.17 -3.21
C ALA A 290 -2.09 -11.56 -1.95
N SER A 291 -2.30 -10.26 -1.77
CA SER A 291 -1.91 -9.57 -0.56
C SER A 291 -2.98 -8.57 -0.14
N GLY A 292 -3.00 -8.28 1.15
CA GLY A 292 -3.84 -7.25 1.73
C GLY A 292 -3.12 -6.60 2.89
N VAL A 293 -3.13 -5.29 2.93
CA VAL A 293 -2.57 -4.48 4.01
C VAL A 293 -3.68 -3.60 4.54
N PHE A 294 -3.89 -3.64 5.84
CA PHE A 294 -4.75 -2.71 6.54
C PHE A 294 -3.90 -1.93 7.54
N ASP A 295 -3.84 -0.63 7.34
CA ASP A 295 -3.18 0.32 8.22
C ASP A 295 -4.24 1.14 8.96
N TYR A 296 -4.04 1.33 10.26
CA TYR A 296 -4.94 2.08 11.10
C TYR A 296 -4.17 2.89 12.15
N ALA A 297 -4.28 4.20 12.07
CA ALA A 297 -3.72 5.11 13.06
C ALA A 297 -4.54 5.03 14.37
N LEU A 298 -3.99 4.36 15.38
CA LEU A 298 -4.59 4.29 16.72
C LEU A 298 -4.48 5.63 17.44
N LYS A 299 -3.37 6.32 17.25
CA LYS A 299 -3.04 7.67 17.73
C LYS A 299 -2.06 8.31 16.76
N GLN A 300 -1.78 9.60 16.98
CA GLN A 300 -0.87 10.38 16.13
C GLN A 300 0.51 9.72 15.89
N ASP A 301 1.02 8.96 16.87
CA ASP A 301 2.33 8.32 16.79
C ASP A 301 2.26 6.78 16.90
N VAL A 302 1.07 6.18 16.77
CA VAL A 302 0.90 4.73 16.96
C VAL A 302 0.00 4.15 15.88
N ASN A 303 0.55 3.29 15.04
CA ASN A 303 -0.17 2.62 13.96
C ASN A 303 -0.29 1.13 14.21
N LEU A 304 -1.43 0.57 13.83
CA LEU A 304 -1.68 -0.86 13.74
C LEU A 304 -1.68 -1.26 12.26
N ILE A 305 -0.80 -2.17 11.90
CA ILE A 305 -0.70 -2.69 10.54
C ILE A 305 -1.01 -4.19 10.56
N LEU A 306 -1.98 -4.59 9.74
CA LEU A 306 -2.29 -5.99 9.49
C LEU A 306 -1.93 -6.30 8.05
N ASN A 307 -1.12 -7.33 7.84
CA ASN A 307 -0.69 -7.75 6.51
C ASN A 307 -1.05 -9.22 6.30
N TYR A 308 -1.61 -9.53 5.14
CA TYR A 308 -1.86 -10.88 4.65
C TYR A 308 -1.17 -11.09 3.32
N GLN A 309 -0.50 -12.21 3.16
CA GLN A 309 0.11 -12.61 1.89
C GLN A 309 -0.20 -14.06 1.60
N LEU A 310 -0.51 -14.34 0.34
CA LEU A 310 -0.69 -15.67 -0.23
C LEU A 310 0.14 -15.76 -1.50
N GLN A 311 0.93 -16.82 -1.62
CA GLN A 311 1.56 -17.20 -2.87
C GLN A 311 1.29 -18.67 -3.13
N ARG A 312 0.84 -18.98 -4.34
CA ARG A 312 0.67 -20.35 -4.81
C ARG A 312 1.36 -20.48 -6.17
N ILE A 313 2.30 -21.39 -6.24
CA ILE A 313 3.05 -21.70 -7.45
C ILE A 313 2.69 -23.14 -7.85
N GLN A 314 2.21 -23.29 -9.06
CA GLN A 314 2.03 -24.57 -9.72
C GLN A 314 3.10 -24.68 -10.82
N PRO A 315 4.19 -25.42 -10.60
CA PRO A 315 5.22 -25.61 -11.62
C PRO A 315 4.76 -26.62 -12.66
N LEU A 316 5.33 -26.55 -13.86
CA LEU A 316 5.09 -27.54 -14.92
C LEU A 316 5.44 -28.96 -14.46
N ILE A 317 6.49 -29.11 -13.68
CA ILE A 317 6.95 -30.39 -13.12
C ILE A 317 7.15 -30.20 -11.61
N GLY A 318 6.53 -31.05 -10.83
CA GLY A 318 6.67 -31.04 -9.37
C GLY A 318 5.35 -30.85 -8.63
N ASN A 319 5.45 -30.58 -7.34
CA ASN A 319 4.27 -30.37 -6.50
C ASN A 319 3.92 -28.88 -6.42
N VAL A 320 2.64 -28.59 -6.31
CA VAL A 320 2.15 -27.24 -6.01
C VAL A 320 2.76 -26.78 -4.68
N SER A 321 3.35 -25.61 -4.69
CA SER A 321 3.84 -24.90 -3.51
C SER A 321 2.84 -23.81 -3.13
N GLU A 322 2.49 -23.74 -1.86
CA GLU A 322 1.62 -22.71 -1.32
C GLU A 322 2.23 -22.16 -0.04
N SER A 323 2.32 -20.86 0.07
CA SER A 323 2.73 -20.17 1.28
C SER A 323 1.72 -19.10 1.65
N GLN A 324 1.46 -18.98 2.93
CA GLN A 324 0.58 -17.97 3.50
C GLN A 324 1.28 -17.32 4.68
N SER A 325 1.14 -16.00 4.82
CA SER A 325 1.58 -15.27 6.01
C SER A 325 0.50 -14.30 6.46
N ILE A 326 0.40 -14.13 7.74
CA ILE A 326 -0.41 -13.11 8.41
C ILE A 326 0.51 -12.43 9.39
N THR A 327 0.65 -11.12 9.32
CA THR A 327 1.40 -10.35 10.31
C THR A 327 0.52 -9.26 10.91
N ALA A 328 0.69 -9.04 12.19
CA ALA A 328 0.08 -7.93 12.91
C ALA A 328 1.20 -7.17 13.61
N SER A 329 1.35 -5.90 13.30
CA SER A 329 2.37 -5.05 13.91
C SER A 329 1.76 -3.81 14.54
N VAL A 330 2.35 -3.38 15.64
CA VAL A 330 2.09 -2.06 16.24
C VAL A 330 3.38 -1.27 16.11
N SER A 331 3.34 -0.17 15.38
CA SER A 331 4.47 0.73 15.20
C SER A 331 4.29 1.99 16.06
N PHE A 332 5.42 2.50 16.52
CA PHE A 332 5.53 3.74 17.30
C PHE A 332 6.43 4.70 16.52
N ASN A 333 5.88 5.80 16.06
CA ASN A 333 6.61 6.80 15.28
C ASN A 333 7.35 7.76 16.20
N ILE A 334 8.64 7.95 15.96
CA ILE A 334 9.51 8.85 16.70
C ILE A 334 10.25 9.75 15.70
N GLY A 335 9.61 10.82 15.29
CA GLY A 335 10.10 11.68 14.22
C GLY A 335 10.02 10.96 12.85
N GLN A 336 11.15 10.77 12.19
CA GLN A 336 11.24 10.03 10.93
C GLN A 336 11.52 8.52 11.14
N ALA A 337 11.69 8.08 12.37
CA ALA A 337 11.94 6.68 12.71
C ALA A 337 10.68 6.04 13.31
N ASP A 338 10.45 4.77 13.00
CA ASP A 338 9.44 3.95 13.64
C ASP A 338 10.07 2.71 14.31
N ILE A 339 9.47 2.29 15.41
CA ILE A 339 9.77 1.03 16.06
C ILE A 339 8.51 0.19 16.02
N ALA A 340 8.60 -1.02 15.47
CA ALA A 340 7.45 -1.91 15.41
C ALA A 340 7.67 -3.19 16.21
N VAL A 341 6.60 -3.66 16.85
CA VAL A 341 6.50 -4.99 17.41
C VAL A 341 5.52 -5.78 16.54
N GLU A 342 6.00 -6.83 15.93
CA GLU A 342 5.26 -7.65 14.98
C GLU A 342 5.05 -9.05 15.50
N ALA A 343 3.83 -9.58 15.36
CA ALA A 343 3.50 -10.98 15.54
C ALA A 343 3.13 -11.59 14.19
N GLY A 344 3.87 -12.62 13.79
CA GLY A 344 3.74 -13.29 12.49
C GLY A 344 3.23 -14.72 12.63
N LEU A 345 2.37 -15.12 11.69
CA LEU A 345 1.94 -16.49 11.46
C LEU A 345 2.29 -16.86 10.02
N THR A 346 3.04 -17.94 9.82
CA THR A 346 3.40 -18.42 8.50
C THR A 346 3.02 -19.88 8.32
N LYS A 347 2.58 -20.22 7.11
CA LYS A 347 2.26 -21.59 6.74
C LYS A 347 2.84 -21.89 5.36
N GLY A 348 3.78 -22.80 5.31
CA GLY A 348 4.39 -23.28 4.06
C GLY A 348 3.66 -24.50 3.49
N SER A 349 4.01 -24.84 2.26
CA SER A 349 3.47 -26.01 1.56
C SER A 349 3.75 -27.30 2.32
N GLY A 350 2.70 -28.11 2.51
CA GLY A 350 2.79 -29.38 3.25
C GLY A 350 2.86 -29.24 4.78
N ALA A 351 2.89 -28.02 5.32
CA ALA A 351 2.88 -27.82 6.76
C ALA A 351 1.52 -28.16 7.37
N THR A 352 1.52 -28.91 8.47
CA THR A 352 0.28 -29.28 9.19
C THR A 352 -0.22 -28.18 10.12
N GLY A 353 0.58 -27.16 10.40
CA GLY A 353 0.28 -26.06 11.32
C GLY A 353 0.89 -24.75 10.87
N TRP A 354 0.63 -23.70 11.64
CA TRP A 354 1.19 -22.38 11.49
C TRP A 354 2.44 -22.24 12.36
N SER A 355 3.53 -21.74 11.78
CA SER A 355 4.68 -21.26 12.53
C SER A 355 4.38 -19.88 13.09
N GLN A 356 4.88 -19.58 14.28
CA GLN A 356 4.65 -18.31 14.98
C GLN A 356 5.99 -17.61 15.22
N GLU A 357 5.99 -16.32 15.03
CA GLU A 357 7.17 -15.48 15.24
C GLU A 357 6.78 -14.16 15.90
N ILE A 358 7.64 -13.62 16.74
CA ILE A 358 7.55 -12.26 17.26
C ILE A 358 8.86 -11.55 16.93
N THR A 359 8.74 -10.42 16.24
CA THR A 359 9.88 -9.63 15.79
C THR A 359 9.78 -8.21 16.31
N ILE A 360 10.90 -7.61 16.65
CA ILE A 360 11.03 -6.17 16.89
C ILE A 360 11.85 -5.61 15.73
N SER A 361 11.32 -4.62 15.05
CA SER A 361 11.98 -3.96 13.93
C SER A 361 12.04 -2.45 14.14
N ALA A 362 12.97 -1.81 13.44
CA ALA A 362 13.04 -0.37 13.32
C ALA A 362 13.03 0.00 11.83
N GLY A 363 12.31 1.02 11.50
CA GLY A 363 12.23 1.59 10.15
C GLY A 363 12.53 3.09 10.18
N MET A 364 12.79 3.65 9.02
CA MET A 364 12.96 5.09 8.85
C MET A 364 12.48 5.49 7.46
N ASP A 365 11.63 6.51 7.41
CA ASP A 365 11.20 7.15 6.18
C ASP A 365 12.29 8.13 5.74
N LEU A 366 12.71 8.03 4.47
CA LEU A 366 13.83 8.80 3.93
C LEU A 366 13.38 9.94 3.00
N LEU A 367 12.08 10.02 2.67
CA LEU A 367 11.47 11.04 1.82
C LEU A 367 10.24 11.66 2.45
#